data_b2236c68f28bc15f5358a5444203aba9
#
_entry.id   b2236c68f28bc15f5358a5444203aba9
#
_cell.length_a   1.000
_cell.length_b   1.000
_cell.length_c   1.000
_cell.angle_alpha   90.00
_cell.angle_beta   90.00
_cell.angle_gamma   90.00
#
_symmetry.space_group_name_H-M   'P 1'
#
loop_
_entity.id
_entity.type
_entity.pdbx_description
1 polymer ?
#
loop_
_entity_poly.entity_id
_entity_poly.type
_entity_poly.pdbx_seq_one_letter_code
_entity_poly.pdbx_strand_id
1 'polypeptide(L)'
;MQRLFDPDAIRAQITNLTADRARIDRAIESLEDALRSMERRDSPQVELAFDPSVSEMTLHDAVKRCCMAMSDGITRQGVIKMIEANFPNLHPKSASVAASLVNLTKGEQPVLKVAVEGKGRSPSFYTTAGNTVLTLSKDEIEGLMDESAVHGTGGWQSLWRALLKQFDKAKGKITLTPELRARIHQYYRTYGTGGWQSKVKRVFRRELPHLF
;
A
#
# COMPACT_ATOMS: atom_id res chain seq x y z
N MET A 1 13.99 41.78 47.94
CA MET A 1 13.61 40.57 47.17
C MET A 1 12.58 40.97 46.12
N GLN A 2 12.99 41.12 44.90
CA GLN A 2 12.10 41.45 43.76
C GLN A 2 11.23 40.24 43.43
N ARG A 3 9.93 40.51 43.21
CA ARG A 3 8.99 39.46 42.78
C ARG A 3 9.44 38.92 41.42
N LEU A 4 9.93 37.68 41.38
CA LEU A 4 10.41 37.02 40.16
C LEU A 4 9.30 36.61 39.18
N PHE A 5 8.03 36.81 39.54
CA PHE A 5 6.89 36.44 38.68
C PHE A 5 5.84 37.56 38.73
N ASP A 6 5.53 38.10 37.57
CA ASP A 6 4.38 38.97 37.34
C ASP A 6 3.15 38.12 37.00
N PRO A 7 2.10 38.06 37.86
CA PRO A 7 0.91 37.25 37.59
C PRO A 7 0.17 37.66 36.34
N ASP A 8 0.21 38.93 35.94
CA ASP A 8 -0.52 39.44 34.77
C ASP A 8 0.24 39.04 33.48
N ALA A 9 1.56 39.04 33.50
CA ALA A 9 2.37 38.49 32.40
C ALA A 9 2.12 36.99 32.20
N ILE A 10 1.97 36.22 33.29
CA ILE A 10 1.66 34.77 33.21
C ILE A 10 0.25 34.55 32.65
N ARG A 11 -0.76 35.33 33.06
CA ARG A 11 -2.11 35.23 32.53
C ARG A 11 -2.16 35.56 31.04
N ALA A 12 -1.45 36.60 30.59
CA ALA A 12 -1.33 36.95 29.19
C ALA A 12 -0.69 35.81 28.36
N GLN A 13 0.36 35.19 28.92
CA GLN A 13 1.02 34.07 28.27
C GLN A 13 0.10 32.83 28.15
N ILE A 14 -0.66 32.51 29.22
CA ILE A 14 -1.65 31.42 29.18
C ILE A 14 -2.71 31.69 28.12
N THR A 15 -3.23 32.92 28.02
CA THR A 15 -4.22 33.31 27.01
C THR A 15 -3.66 33.13 25.59
N ASN A 16 -2.42 33.55 25.33
CA ASN A 16 -1.78 33.40 24.03
C ASN A 16 -1.57 31.90 23.67
N LEU A 17 -1.07 31.10 24.61
CA LEU A 17 -0.89 29.66 24.40
C LEU A 17 -2.20 28.92 24.16
N THR A 18 -3.29 29.35 24.82
CA THR A 18 -4.62 28.80 24.58
C THR A 18 -5.14 29.15 23.18
N ALA A 19 -4.89 30.37 22.71
CA ALA A 19 -5.25 30.79 21.35
C ALA A 19 -4.42 30.03 20.28
N ASP A 20 -3.12 29.85 20.53
CA ASP A 20 -2.25 29.07 19.63
C ASP A 20 -2.65 27.61 19.58
N ARG A 21 -3.00 26.99 20.70
CA ARG A 21 -3.55 25.65 20.75
C ARG A 21 -4.80 25.52 19.88
N ALA A 22 -5.76 26.43 20.03
CA ALA A 22 -6.99 26.42 19.23
C ALA A 22 -6.72 26.62 17.73
N ARG A 23 -5.64 27.31 17.36
CA ARG A 23 -5.19 27.44 15.97
C ARG A 23 -4.59 26.14 15.44
N ILE A 24 -3.79 25.46 16.24
CA ILE A 24 -3.18 24.16 15.89
C ILE A 24 -4.27 23.10 15.75
N ASP A 25 -5.22 23.02 16.68
CA ASP A 25 -6.33 22.05 16.63
C ASP A 25 -7.15 22.21 15.33
N ARG A 26 -7.46 23.46 14.92
CA ARG A 26 -8.14 23.72 13.63
C ARG A 26 -7.30 23.33 12.41
N ALA A 27 -5.99 23.53 12.47
CA ALA A 27 -5.09 23.13 11.39
C ALA A 27 -5.03 21.60 11.28
N ILE A 28 -5.00 20.86 12.39
CA ILE A 28 -5.05 19.39 12.43
C ILE A 28 -6.35 18.91 11.81
N GLU A 29 -7.50 19.45 12.22
CA GLU A 29 -8.82 19.07 11.68
C GLU A 29 -8.90 19.30 10.15
N SER A 30 -8.38 20.45 9.67
CA SER A 30 -8.29 20.74 8.24
C SER A 30 -7.40 19.76 7.48
N LEU A 31 -6.28 19.35 8.06
CA LEU A 31 -5.37 18.37 7.46
C LEU A 31 -6.00 16.96 7.46
N GLU A 32 -6.70 16.58 8.52
CA GLU A 32 -7.42 15.30 8.56
C GLU A 32 -8.55 15.23 7.53
N ASP A 33 -9.28 16.33 7.32
CA ASP A 33 -10.32 16.41 6.28
C ASP A 33 -9.72 16.36 4.87
N ALA A 34 -8.60 17.06 4.66
CA ALA A 34 -7.84 16.96 3.41
C ALA A 34 -7.33 15.54 3.17
N LEU A 35 -6.80 14.87 4.20
CA LEU A 35 -6.36 13.47 4.12
C LEU A 35 -7.52 12.54 3.77
N ARG A 36 -8.67 12.66 4.45
CA ARG A 36 -9.89 11.89 4.14
C ARG A 36 -10.39 12.14 2.71
N SER A 37 -10.28 13.38 2.22
CA SER A 37 -10.67 13.72 0.85
C SER A 37 -9.71 13.14 -0.19
N MET A 38 -8.41 13.09 0.12
CA MET A 38 -7.40 12.44 -0.72
C MET A 38 -7.54 10.92 -0.70
N GLU A 39 -7.79 10.31 0.47
CA GLU A 39 -8.06 8.88 0.59
C GLU A 39 -9.32 8.44 -0.19
N ARG A 40 -10.34 9.30 -0.27
CA ARG A 40 -11.53 9.07 -1.12
C ARG A 40 -11.24 9.20 -2.61
N ARG A 41 -10.28 10.06 -3.01
CA ARG A 41 -9.86 10.22 -4.41
C ARG A 41 -8.87 9.16 -4.85
N ASP A 42 -8.00 8.71 -3.93
CA ASP A 42 -6.97 7.69 -4.18
C ASP A 42 -7.48 6.25 -3.98
N SER A 43 -8.74 6.04 -3.62
CA SER A 43 -9.37 4.74 -3.83
C SER A 43 -9.57 4.61 -5.34
N PRO A 44 -8.74 3.84 -6.07
CA PRO A 44 -9.01 3.58 -7.46
C PRO A 44 -10.34 2.83 -7.49
N GLN A 45 -11.40 3.49 -7.91
CA GLN A 45 -12.53 2.80 -8.48
C GLN A 45 -11.97 2.15 -9.75
N VAL A 46 -11.41 0.95 -9.60
CA VAL A 46 -11.18 0.07 -10.73
C VAL A 46 -12.60 -0.30 -11.17
N GLU A 47 -13.16 0.49 -12.10
CA GLU A 47 -14.34 0.09 -12.83
C GLU A 47 -13.95 -1.21 -13.55
N LEU A 48 -14.24 -2.33 -12.90
CA LEU A 48 -14.23 -3.62 -13.57
C LEU A 48 -15.34 -3.51 -14.63
N ALA A 49 -14.95 -3.47 -15.90
CA ALA A 49 -15.91 -3.52 -16.99
C ALA A 49 -16.84 -4.71 -16.76
N PHE A 50 -18.06 -4.42 -16.32
CA PHE A 50 -19.03 -5.42 -15.89
C PHE A 50 -19.74 -5.89 -17.14
N ASP A 51 -19.55 -7.14 -17.52
CA ASP A 51 -20.43 -7.80 -18.48
C ASP A 51 -21.68 -8.27 -17.74
N PRO A 52 -22.87 -7.65 -17.99
CA PRO A 52 -24.09 -7.98 -17.26
C PRO A 52 -24.64 -9.38 -17.57
N SER A 53 -24.04 -10.12 -18.51
CA SER A 53 -24.46 -11.48 -18.87
C SER A 53 -24.06 -12.55 -17.83
N VAL A 54 -23.31 -12.21 -16.79
CA VAL A 54 -22.88 -13.15 -15.74
C VAL A 54 -23.93 -13.21 -14.61
N SER A 55 -25.04 -13.88 -14.86
CA SER A 55 -26.17 -13.94 -13.93
C SER A 55 -25.96 -14.81 -12.67
N GLU A 56 -24.84 -15.54 -12.54
CA GLU A 56 -24.53 -16.38 -11.37
C GLU A 56 -23.05 -16.36 -10.98
N MET A 57 -22.53 -15.16 -10.68
CA MET A 57 -21.15 -15.07 -10.20
C MET A 57 -21.07 -15.63 -8.78
N THR A 58 -20.23 -16.65 -8.57
CA THR A 58 -19.96 -17.18 -7.24
C THR A 58 -19.09 -16.22 -6.43
N LEU A 59 -19.18 -16.28 -5.10
CA LEU A 59 -18.27 -15.51 -4.23
C LEU A 59 -16.80 -15.81 -4.52
N HIS A 60 -16.47 -17.06 -4.87
CA HIS A 60 -15.10 -17.45 -5.21
C HIS A 60 -14.61 -16.74 -6.49
N ASP A 61 -15.45 -16.63 -7.51
CA ASP A 61 -15.11 -15.93 -8.76
C ASP A 61 -14.97 -14.43 -8.53
N ALA A 62 -15.83 -13.84 -7.72
CA ALA A 62 -15.72 -12.44 -7.33
C ALA A 62 -14.40 -12.17 -6.58
N VAL A 63 -14.03 -13.03 -5.62
CA VAL A 63 -12.73 -12.95 -4.92
C VAL A 63 -11.58 -13.03 -5.92
N LYS A 64 -11.60 -13.99 -6.84
CA LYS A 64 -10.56 -14.16 -7.86
C LYS A 64 -10.42 -12.92 -8.74
N ARG A 65 -11.54 -12.36 -9.23
CA ARG A 65 -11.54 -11.13 -10.06
C ARG A 65 -10.98 -9.94 -9.30
N CYS A 66 -11.41 -9.73 -8.05
CA CYS A 66 -10.87 -8.66 -7.21
C CYS A 66 -9.36 -8.82 -6.99
N CYS A 67 -8.88 -10.04 -6.71
CA CYS A 67 -7.46 -10.31 -6.54
C CYS A 67 -6.65 -10.01 -7.81
N MET A 68 -7.17 -10.37 -8.99
CA MET A 68 -6.50 -10.09 -10.27
C MET A 68 -6.46 -8.58 -10.56
N ALA A 69 -7.52 -7.84 -10.22
CA ALA A 69 -7.57 -6.39 -10.38
C ALA A 69 -6.62 -5.66 -9.41
N MET A 70 -6.48 -6.15 -8.18
CA MET A 70 -5.55 -5.57 -7.18
C MET A 70 -4.08 -5.85 -7.48
N SER A 71 -3.77 -6.96 -8.16
CA SER A 71 -2.43 -7.45 -8.47
C SER A 71 -1.54 -7.72 -7.26
N ASP A 72 -1.43 -6.78 -6.34
CA ASP A 72 -0.51 -6.80 -5.19
C ASP A 72 -1.16 -6.20 -3.93
N GLY A 73 -0.54 -6.45 -2.79
CA GLY A 73 -1.03 -5.93 -1.50
C GLY A 73 -2.39 -6.49 -1.11
N ILE A 74 -2.76 -7.64 -1.67
CA ILE A 74 -4.08 -8.26 -1.50
C ILE A 74 -4.26 -8.68 -0.05
N THR A 75 -5.28 -8.12 0.59
CA THR A 75 -5.69 -8.50 1.94
C THR A 75 -7.14 -8.94 1.95
N ARG A 76 -7.51 -9.76 2.93
CA ARG A 76 -8.91 -10.16 3.12
C ARG A 76 -9.85 -8.95 3.20
N GLN A 77 -9.45 -7.91 3.95
CA GLN A 77 -10.24 -6.70 4.13
C GLN A 77 -10.37 -5.90 2.82
N GLY A 78 -9.26 -5.76 2.08
CA GLY A 78 -9.26 -5.08 0.77
C GLY A 78 -10.18 -5.78 -0.23
N VAL A 79 -10.14 -7.12 -0.28
CA VAL A 79 -11.02 -7.91 -1.16
C VAL A 79 -12.50 -7.76 -0.76
N ILE A 80 -12.82 -7.77 0.55
CA ILE A 80 -14.19 -7.54 1.02
C ILE A 80 -14.70 -6.18 0.53
N LYS A 81 -13.95 -5.10 0.79
CA LYS A 81 -14.32 -3.75 0.36
C LYS A 81 -14.53 -3.66 -1.18
N MET A 82 -13.67 -4.33 -1.93
CA MET A 82 -13.76 -4.33 -3.38
C MET A 82 -14.98 -5.12 -3.89
N ILE A 83 -15.34 -6.24 -3.22
CA ILE A 83 -16.56 -6.99 -3.53
C ILE A 83 -17.80 -6.15 -3.22
N GLU A 84 -17.85 -5.52 -2.04
CA GLU A 84 -18.98 -4.66 -1.64
C GLU A 84 -19.19 -3.49 -2.60
N ALA A 85 -18.09 -2.92 -3.14
CA ALA A 85 -18.15 -1.81 -4.09
C ALA A 85 -18.58 -2.23 -5.51
N ASN A 86 -18.14 -3.41 -5.99
CA ASN A 86 -18.32 -3.81 -7.39
C ASN A 86 -19.39 -4.89 -7.59
N PHE A 87 -19.81 -5.59 -6.54
CA PHE A 87 -20.78 -6.69 -6.58
C PHE A 87 -21.83 -6.54 -5.48
N PRO A 88 -22.73 -5.54 -5.57
CA PRO A 88 -23.67 -5.18 -4.48
C PRO A 88 -24.62 -6.30 -4.06
N ASN A 89 -24.84 -7.28 -4.94
CA ASN A 89 -25.67 -8.45 -4.65
C ASN A 89 -24.94 -9.55 -3.89
N LEU A 90 -23.62 -9.44 -3.71
CA LEU A 90 -22.82 -10.38 -2.95
C LEU A 90 -22.55 -9.82 -1.54
N HIS A 91 -22.88 -10.61 -0.53
CA HIS A 91 -22.62 -10.28 0.87
C HIS A 91 -21.44 -11.12 1.40
N PRO A 92 -20.17 -10.64 1.24
CA PRO A 92 -19.00 -11.44 1.52
C PRO A 92 -18.81 -11.65 3.03
N LYS A 93 -19.00 -12.88 3.51
CA LYS A 93 -18.61 -13.24 4.86
C LYS A 93 -17.09 -13.36 4.94
N SER A 94 -16.48 -12.73 5.95
CA SER A 94 -15.03 -12.69 6.15
C SER A 94 -14.36 -14.08 6.13
N ALA A 95 -14.99 -15.10 6.73
CA ALA A 95 -14.51 -16.48 6.71
C ALA A 95 -14.51 -17.09 5.29
N SER A 96 -15.57 -16.85 4.51
CA SER A 96 -15.69 -17.37 3.14
C SER A 96 -14.67 -16.72 2.20
N VAL A 97 -14.40 -15.41 2.36
CA VAL A 97 -13.34 -14.72 1.61
C VAL A 97 -11.96 -15.26 1.99
N ALA A 98 -11.71 -15.50 3.28
CA ALA A 98 -10.46 -16.10 3.75
C ALA A 98 -10.24 -17.51 3.15
N ALA A 99 -11.27 -18.35 3.15
CA ALA A 99 -11.21 -19.68 2.54
C ALA A 99 -10.92 -19.61 1.03
N SER A 100 -11.57 -18.68 0.31
CA SER A 100 -11.33 -18.47 -1.13
C SER A 100 -9.91 -18.02 -1.40
N LEU A 101 -9.36 -17.07 -0.61
CA LEU A 101 -7.97 -16.64 -0.73
C LEU A 101 -6.98 -17.80 -0.54
N VAL A 102 -7.19 -18.63 0.49
CA VAL A 102 -6.36 -19.82 0.72
C VAL A 102 -6.49 -20.82 -0.42
N ASN A 103 -7.68 -21.03 -0.98
CA ASN A 103 -7.85 -21.93 -2.12
C ASN A 103 -7.13 -21.42 -3.37
N LEU A 104 -7.11 -20.10 -3.61
CA LEU A 104 -6.38 -19.51 -4.72
C LEU A 104 -4.85 -19.61 -4.59
N THR A 105 -4.31 -19.95 -3.41
CA THR A 105 -2.87 -20.22 -3.23
C THR A 105 -2.51 -21.69 -3.44
N LYS A 106 -3.49 -22.57 -3.66
CA LYS A 106 -3.29 -24.02 -3.80
C LYS A 106 -3.38 -24.46 -5.25
N GLY A 107 -2.93 -25.70 -5.51
CA GLY A 107 -2.99 -26.35 -6.82
C GLY A 107 -1.69 -26.25 -7.61
N GLU A 108 -1.64 -26.87 -8.77
CA GLU A 108 -0.46 -26.89 -9.65
C GLU A 108 -0.18 -25.50 -10.28
N GLN A 109 -1.23 -24.73 -10.49
CA GLN A 109 -1.13 -23.37 -11.02
C GLN A 109 -1.86 -22.39 -10.09
N PRO A 110 -1.25 -22.02 -8.96
CA PRO A 110 -1.86 -21.11 -8.02
C PRO A 110 -2.05 -19.72 -8.65
N VAL A 111 -3.18 -19.09 -8.37
CA VAL A 111 -3.47 -17.71 -8.83
C VAL A 111 -2.76 -16.70 -7.93
N LEU A 112 -2.64 -17.02 -6.65
CA LEU A 112 -2.02 -16.19 -5.62
C LEU A 112 -0.83 -16.89 -4.98
N LYS A 113 0.11 -16.08 -4.45
CA LYS A 113 1.14 -16.51 -3.52
C LYS A 113 1.00 -15.72 -2.22
N VAL A 114 1.31 -16.36 -1.09
CA VAL A 114 1.39 -15.68 0.20
C VAL A 114 2.65 -14.81 0.18
N ALA A 115 2.49 -13.50 0.22
CA ALA A 115 3.59 -12.55 0.28
C ALA A 115 4.13 -12.39 1.70
N VAL A 116 3.23 -12.29 2.68
CA VAL A 116 3.53 -12.22 4.11
C VAL A 116 2.49 -13.02 4.88
N GLU A 117 2.94 -13.97 5.68
CA GLU A 117 2.05 -14.70 6.58
C GLU A 117 1.60 -13.81 7.74
N GLY A 118 0.30 -13.78 7.98
CA GLY A 118 -0.26 -13.12 9.13
C GLY A 118 0.03 -13.89 10.42
N LYS A 119 0.37 -13.17 11.49
CA LYS A 119 0.55 -13.75 12.83
C LYS A 119 -0.35 -13.04 13.83
N GLY A 120 -1.15 -13.80 14.56
CA GLY A 120 -2.08 -13.26 15.54
C GLY A 120 -3.10 -12.31 14.92
N ARG A 121 -3.03 -11.01 15.27
CA ARG A 121 -3.93 -9.96 14.73
C ARG A 121 -3.46 -9.38 13.39
N SER A 122 -2.23 -9.64 12.98
CA SER A 122 -1.68 -9.15 11.71
C SER A 122 -2.27 -9.92 10.53
N PRO A 123 -2.82 -9.25 9.50
CA PRO A 123 -3.39 -9.93 8.35
C PRO A 123 -2.31 -10.57 7.47
N SER A 124 -2.67 -11.66 6.78
CA SER A 124 -1.85 -12.17 5.68
C SER A 124 -2.00 -11.27 4.46
N PHE A 125 -0.89 -11.14 3.70
CA PHE A 125 -0.85 -10.44 2.42
C PHE A 125 -0.57 -11.43 1.31
N TYR A 126 -1.26 -11.23 0.19
CA TYR A 126 -1.12 -12.07 -0.98
C TYR A 126 -0.69 -11.20 -2.18
N THR A 127 -0.09 -11.84 -3.16
CA THR A 127 0.28 -11.27 -4.46
C THR A 127 -0.12 -12.25 -5.57
N THR A 128 -0.36 -11.77 -6.78
CA THR A 128 -0.61 -12.66 -7.93
C THR A 128 0.60 -13.54 -8.21
N ALA A 129 0.40 -14.77 -8.66
CA ALA A 129 1.49 -15.72 -8.87
C ALA A 129 2.34 -15.41 -10.12
N GLY A 130 1.82 -14.61 -11.06
CA GLY A 130 2.54 -14.21 -12.28
C GLY A 130 3.57 -13.12 -12.06
N ASN A 131 4.48 -12.94 -13.00
CA ASN A 131 5.39 -11.79 -13.05
C ASN A 131 4.61 -10.54 -13.49
N THR A 132 4.97 -9.38 -12.92
CA THR A 132 4.45 -8.08 -13.33
C THR A 132 5.56 -7.31 -14.06
N VAL A 133 5.28 -6.85 -15.27
CA VAL A 133 6.21 -6.01 -16.03
C VAL A 133 5.74 -4.56 -15.93
N LEU A 134 6.59 -3.72 -15.36
CA LEU A 134 6.32 -2.29 -15.21
C LEU A 134 7.17 -1.49 -16.19
N THR A 135 6.59 -0.44 -16.76
CA THR A 135 7.33 0.54 -17.56
C THR A 135 7.61 1.77 -16.71
N LEU A 136 8.87 2.02 -16.41
CA LEU A 136 9.31 3.11 -15.56
C LEU A 136 9.43 4.42 -16.34
N SER A 137 9.04 5.53 -15.74
CA SER A 137 9.31 6.86 -16.22
C SER A 137 10.79 7.21 -16.04
N LYS A 138 11.25 8.31 -16.67
CA LYS A 138 12.62 8.78 -16.55
C LYS A 138 13.03 9.01 -15.09
N ASP A 139 12.18 9.67 -14.31
CA ASP A 139 12.43 9.97 -12.89
C ASP A 139 12.47 8.71 -12.01
N GLU A 140 11.64 7.72 -12.35
CA GLU A 140 11.62 6.41 -11.67
C GLU A 140 12.89 5.61 -12.00
N ILE A 141 13.38 5.69 -13.25
CA ILE A 141 14.64 5.07 -13.66
C ILE A 141 15.81 5.72 -12.93
N GLU A 142 15.86 7.07 -12.86
CA GLU A 142 16.88 7.77 -12.07
C GLU A 142 16.85 7.34 -10.60
N GLY A 143 15.67 7.25 -10.02
CA GLY A 143 15.50 6.78 -8.64
C GLY A 143 15.96 5.33 -8.44
N LEU A 144 15.72 4.44 -9.41
CA LEU A 144 16.16 3.06 -9.37
C LEU A 144 17.68 2.93 -9.55
N MET A 145 18.28 3.75 -10.41
CA MET A 145 19.72 3.74 -10.72
C MET A 145 20.59 4.50 -9.71
N ASP A 146 20.00 5.02 -8.63
CA ASP A 146 20.76 5.69 -7.57
C ASP A 146 21.78 4.73 -6.93
N GLU A 147 23.06 4.91 -7.30
CA GLU A 147 24.17 4.06 -6.90
C GLU A 147 24.38 4.01 -5.37
N SER A 148 23.97 5.06 -4.65
CA SER A 148 24.08 5.09 -3.19
C SER A 148 23.30 3.95 -2.52
N ALA A 149 22.31 3.39 -3.23
CA ALA A 149 21.48 2.30 -2.79
C ALA A 149 22.16 0.91 -2.91
N VAL A 150 23.25 0.78 -3.65
CA VAL A 150 23.85 -0.54 -3.98
C VAL A 150 24.94 -0.95 -2.98
N HIS A 151 25.57 0.03 -2.33
CA HIS A 151 26.69 -0.23 -1.40
C HIS A 151 26.18 -0.73 -0.04
N GLY A 152 26.78 -1.82 0.43
CA GLY A 152 26.48 -2.42 1.74
C GLY A 152 25.85 -3.81 1.68
N THR A 153 25.68 -4.43 2.85
CA THR A 153 25.23 -5.84 2.98
C THR A 153 23.82 -5.97 3.61
N GLY A 154 23.13 -4.88 3.86
CA GLY A 154 21.80 -4.87 4.49
C GLY A 154 20.68 -5.44 3.61
N GLY A 155 19.55 -5.71 4.22
CA GLY A 155 18.38 -6.29 3.54
C GLY A 155 17.85 -5.40 2.41
N TRP A 156 17.80 -4.07 2.62
CA TRP A 156 17.39 -3.11 1.60
C TRP A 156 18.32 -3.10 0.39
N GLN A 157 19.64 -3.11 0.61
CA GLN A 157 20.63 -3.18 -0.47
C GLN A 157 20.51 -4.49 -1.25
N SER A 158 20.25 -5.60 -0.57
CA SER A 158 19.98 -6.90 -1.20
C SER A 158 18.72 -6.85 -2.08
N LEU A 159 17.63 -6.23 -1.60
CA LEU A 159 16.43 -6.04 -2.39
C LEU A 159 16.72 -5.16 -3.62
N TRP A 160 17.42 -4.04 -3.44
CA TRP A 160 17.73 -3.10 -4.50
C TRP A 160 18.58 -3.75 -5.62
N ARG A 161 19.62 -4.51 -5.25
CA ARG A 161 20.41 -5.29 -6.22
C ARG A 161 19.55 -6.30 -6.98
N ALA A 162 18.59 -6.94 -6.31
CA ALA A 162 17.68 -7.86 -6.97
C ALA A 162 16.75 -7.17 -7.96
N LEU A 163 16.26 -5.95 -7.63
CA LEU A 163 15.48 -5.11 -8.54
C LEU A 163 16.29 -4.69 -9.77
N LEU A 164 17.54 -4.24 -9.58
CA LEU A 164 18.41 -3.85 -10.67
C LEU A 164 18.71 -5.00 -11.63
N LYS A 165 18.82 -6.24 -11.14
CA LYS A 165 18.98 -7.43 -12.00
C LYS A 165 17.77 -7.70 -12.90
N GLN A 166 16.60 -7.26 -12.52
CA GLN A 166 15.36 -7.44 -13.27
C GLN A 166 15.01 -6.23 -14.17
N PHE A 167 15.86 -5.20 -14.14
CA PHE A 167 15.65 -3.97 -14.90
C PHE A 167 16.31 -4.04 -16.28
N ASP A 168 15.49 -3.98 -17.34
CA ASP A 168 15.95 -3.82 -18.73
C ASP A 168 16.11 -2.31 -19.03
N LYS A 169 17.34 -1.83 -18.92
CA LYS A 169 17.67 -0.42 -19.14
C LYS A 169 17.34 0.06 -20.55
N ALA A 170 17.50 -0.81 -21.57
CA ALA A 170 17.25 -0.46 -22.95
C ALA A 170 15.76 -0.20 -23.23
N LYS A 171 14.88 -0.93 -22.53
CA LYS A 171 13.42 -0.82 -22.68
C LYS A 171 12.78 0.06 -21.59
N GLY A 172 13.51 0.47 -20.57
CA GLY A 172 12.95 1.16 -19.41
C GLY A 172 11.93 0.32 -18.64
N LYS A 173 12.09 -1.01 -18.66
CA LYS A 173 11.13 -1.95 -18.05
C LYS A 173 11.77 -2.75 -16.93
N ILE A 174 11.00 -3.01 -15.89
CA ILE A 174 11.39 -3.90 -14.80
C ILE A 174 10.39 -5.04 -14.67
N THR A 175 10.91 -6.27 -14.52
CA THR A 175 10.08 -7.44 -14.28
C THR A 175 10.08 -7.76 -12.78
N LEU A 176 8.94 -7.62 -12.13
CA LEU A 176 8.77 -7.95 -10.72
C LEU A 176 8.21 -9.36 -10.58
N THR A 177 9.03 -10.27 -10.05
CA THR A 177 8.54 -11.59 -9.65
C THR A 177 7.65 -11.48 -8.41
N PRO A 178 6.78 -12.48 -8.12
CA PRO A 178 5.99 -12.49 -6.90
C PRO A 178 6.84 -12.34 -5.63
N GLU A 179 8.04 -12.93 -5.60
CA GLU A 179 8.96 -12.85 -4.48
C GLU A 179 9.52 -11.43 -4.29
N LEU A 180 9.84 -10.73 -5.38
CA LEU A 180 10.29 -9.34 -5.31
C LEU A 180 9.17 -8.42 -4.81
N ARG A 181 7.94 -8.58 -5.31
CA ARG A 181 6.78 -7.82 -4.84
C ARG A 181 6.50 -8.08 -3.36
N ALA A 182 6.53 -9.34 -2.94
CA ALA A 182 6.40 -9.71 -1.53
C ALA A 182 7.46 -9.03 -0.65
N ARG A 183 8.73 -9.03 -1.11
CA ARG A 183 9.83 -8.36 -0.40
C ARG A 183 9.66 -6.85 -0.35
N ILE A 184 9.29 -6.19 -1.44
CA ILE A 184 8.99 -4.74 -1.46
C ILE A 184 7.93 -4.43 -0.40
N HIS A 185 6.82 -5.18 -0.41
CA HIS A 185 5.72 -4.99 0.53
C HIS A 185 6.15 -5.22 1.99
N GLN A 186 6.87 -6.32 2.26
CA GLN A 186 7.38 -6.64 3.59
C GLN A 186 8.29 -5.52 4.11
N TYR A 187 9.26 -5.10 3.32
CA TYR A 187 10.24 -4.08 3.72
C TYR A 187 9.58 -2.72 3.91
N TYR A 188 8.65 -2.36 3.05
CA TYR A 188 7.94 -1.09 3.18
C TYR A 188 7.16 -1.01 4.50
N ARG A 189 6.53 -2.09 4.93
CA ARG A 189 5.70 -2.12 6.15
C ARG A 189 6.49 -2.34 7.44
N THR A 190 7.57 -3.10 7.39
CA THR A 190 8.27 -3.55 8.61
C THR A 190 9.23 -2.50 9.16
N TYR A 191 9.83 -1.67 8.32
CA TYR A 191 10.96 -0.83 8.71
C TYR A 191 10.63 0.66 8.90
N GLY A 192 9.37 1.02 9.09
CA GLY A 192 8.96 2.40 9.41
C GLY A 192 9.20 3.41 8.28
N THR A 193 9.27 4.70 8.62
CA THR A 193 9.41 5.82 7.66
C THR A 193 10.88 6.23 7.49
N GLY A 194 11.69 5.43 6.80
CA GLY A 194 13.09 5.73 6.52
C GLY A 194 13.36 6.15 5.07
N GLY A 195 14.59 6.54 4.78
CA GLY A 195 15.01 6.93 3.41
C GLY A 195 14.77 5.87 2.34
N TRP A 196 14.82 4.59 2.73
CA TRP A 196 14.55 3.46 1.82
C TRP A 196 13.09 3.37 1.39
N GLN A 197 12.13 3.59 2.29
CA GLN A 197 10.72 3.62 1.96
C GLN A 197 10.41 4.75 0.98
N SER A 198 11.01 5.91 1.18
CA SER A 198 10.87 7.04 0.26
C SER A 198 11.41 6.71 -1.14
N LYS A 199 12.57 6.03 -1.23
CA LYS A 199 13.14 5.57 -2.52
C LYS A 199 12.22 4.57 -3.22
N VAL A 200 11.76 3.54 -2.51
CA VAL A 200 10.84 2.53 -3.08
C VAL A 200 9.53 3.17 -3.53
N LYS A 201 8.97 4.06 -2.70
CA LYS A 201 7.76 4.81 -3.05
C LYS A 201 7.95 5.69 -4.28
N ARG A 202 9.08 6.39 -4.41
CA ARG A 202 9.41 7.20 -5.58
C ARG A 202 9.40 6.37 -6.87
N VAL A 203 9.95 5.15 -6.84
CA VAL A 203 10.10 4.29 -8.02
C VAL A 203 8.81 3.55 -8.38
N PHE A 204 8.02 3.11 -7.38
CA PHE A 204 6.93 2.16 -7.63
C PHE A 204 5.52 2.67 -7.32
N ARG A 205 5.37 3.86 -6.71
CA ARG A 205 4.04 4.35 -6.29
C ARG A 205 3.03 4.44 -7.43
N ARG A 206 3.46 4.86 -8.60
CA ARG A 206 2.58 5.02 -9.76
C ARG A 206 2.03 3.70 -10.25
N GLU A 207 2.89 2.68 -10.34
CA GLU A 207 2.58 1.39 -10.93
C GLU A 207 2.01 0.39 -9.89
N LEU A 208 2.35 0.57 -8.62
CA LEU A 208 1.95 -0.31 -7.54
C LEU A 208 1.33 0.49 -6.37
N PRO A 209 0.27 1.28 -6.61
CA PRO A 209 -0.31 2.16 -5.59
C PRO A 209 -0.82 1.38 -4.36
N HIS A 210 -1.21 0.12 -4.55
CA HIS A 210 -1.73 -0.74 -3.47
C HIS A 210 -0.67 -1.22 -2.48
N LEU A 211 0.62 -1.03 -2.79
CA LEU A 211 1.72 -1.38 -1.88
C LEU A 211 1.99 -0.29 -0.83
N PHE A 212 1.50 0.91 -1.05
CA PHE A 212 1.78 2.13 -0.27
C PHE A 212 0.48 2.70 0.36
#